data_8d4d79dfad56e49fda860619ddb26fc7
#
_entry.id   8d4d79dfad56e49fda860619ddb26fc7
#
_cell.length_a   1.000
_cell.length_b   1.000
_cell.length_c   1.000
_cell.angle_alpha   90.00
_cell.angle_beta   90.00
_cell.angle_gamma   90.00
#
_symmetry.space_group_name_H-M   'P 1'
#
loop_
_entity.id
_entity.type
_entity.pdbx_description
1 polymer ?
#
loop_
_entity_poly.entity_id
_entity_poly.type
_entity_poly.pdbx_seq_one_letter_code
_entity_poly.pdbx_strand_id
1 'polypeptide(L)'
;DYFKDLIKGDDASTEAHRKFYDEYNAVLDMDASYYLETIRVVFQEYSLVNGTWDVRGVNGALERVRPQDITSTALFSVEGELDDISGSGQTEAVHSICSGVPNARKKHLEAKGAGHYGIFSGRRWRDIVYPEVKSFILTNALVQPSAQVPAVATKPASKKAARKA
;
A
#
# COMPACT_ATOMS: atom_id res chain seq x y z
N ASP A 1 21.89 -10.25 -10.88
CA ASP A 1 22.05 -11.55 -10.18
C ASP A 1 23.29 -11.47 -9.30
N TYR A 2 23.11 -11.53 -7.99
CA TYR A 2 24.13 -11.26 -6.96
C TYR A 2 25.49 -11.92 -7.23
N PHE A 3 25.48 -13.22 -7.52
CA PHE A 3 26.71 -13.96 -7.79
C PHE A 3 27.40 -13.52 -9.11
N LYS A 4 26.64 -13.15 -10.11
CA LYS A 4 27.21 -12.65 -11.37
C LYS A 4 27.85 -11.28 -11.19
N ASP A 5 27.25 -10.44 -10.33
CA ASP A 5 27.74 -9.10 -10.05
C ASP A 5 29.01 -9.16 -9.19
N LEU A 6 29.06 -10.09 -8.20
CA LEU A 6 30.27 -10.43 -7.46
C LEU A 6 31.42 -10.88 -8.35
N ILE A 7 31.16 -11.81 -9.28
CA ILE A 7 32.19 -12.35 -10.20
C ILE A 7 32.71 -11.25 -11.15
N LYS A 8 31.85 -10.30 -11.53
CA LYS A 8 32.24 -9.17 -12.38
C LYS A 8 32.94 -8.04 -11.66
N GLY A 9 32.98 -8.07 -10.31
CA GLY A 9 33.50 -6.99 -9.50
C GLY A 9 32.63 -5.72 -9.53
N ASP A 10 31.31 -5.87 -9.76
CA ASP A 10 30.36 -4.75 -9.68
C ASP A 10 29.96 -4.54 -8.22
N ASP A 11 30.80 -3.81 -7.47
CA ASP A 11 30.60 -3.57 -6.05
C ASP A 11 29.33 -2.77 -5.77
N ALA A 12 28.94 -1.86 -6.64
CA ALA A 12 27.73 -1.04 -6.45
C ALA A 12 26.44 -1.87 -6.54
N SER A 13 26.34 -2.73 -7.57
CA SER A 13 25.20 -3.65 -7.72
C SER A 13 25.17 -4.70 -6.63
N THR A 14 26.33 -5.20 -6.21
CA THR A 14 26.49 -6.15 -5.10
C THR A 14 26.00 -5.56 -3.78
N GLU A 15 26.42 -4.34 -3.45
CA GLU A 15 26.03 -3.66 -2.22
C GLU A 15 24.54 -3.29 -2.21
N ALA A 16 23.99 -2.84 -3.33
CA ALA A 16 22.55 -2.58 -3.46
C ALA A 16 21.73 -3.86 -3.24
N HIS A 17 22.20 -4.99 -3.78
CA HIS A 17 21.56 -6.28 -3.60
C HIS A 17 21.63 -6.76 -2.15
N ARG A 18 22.78 -6.60 -1.48
CA ARG A 18 22.94 -6.93 -0.07
C ARG A 18 22.01 -6.12 0.82
N LYS A 19 21.95 -4.79 0.64
CA LYS A 19 21.02 -3.92 1.37
C LYS A 19 19.57 -4.31 1.20
N PHE A 20 19.16 -4.65 -0.03
CA PHE A 20 17.81 -5.13 -0.29
C PHE A 20 17.50 -6.40 0.51
N TYR A 21 18.43 -7.39 0.53
CA TYR A 21 18.19 -8.62 1.26
C TYR A 21 18.29 -8.45 2.78
N ASP A 22 19.15 -7.55 3.27
CA ASP A 22 19.22 -7.23 4.70
C ASP A 22 17.87 -6.64 5.17
N GLU A 23 17.27 -5.75 4.37
CA GLU A 23 15.95 -5.18 4.65
C GLU A 23 14.83 -6.23 4.51
N TYR A 24 14.88 -7.06 3.48
CA TYR A 24 13.91 -8.13 3.25
C TYR A 24 13.90 -9.17 4.39
N ASN A 25 15.06 -9.47 4.96
CA ASN A 25 15.19 -10.43 6.06
C ASN A 25 14.96 -9.80 7.44
N ALA A 26 14.85 -8.47 7.55
CA ALA A 26 14.55 -7.75 8.79
C ALA A 26 13.06 -7.84 9.13
N VAL A 27 12.58 -9.07 9.36
CA VAL A 27 11.18 -9.34 9.72
C VAL A 27 10.96 -9.12 11.21
N LEU A 28 9.76 -8.66 11.58
CA LEU A 28 9.33 -8.55 12.97
C LEU A 28 8.87 -9.90 13.50
N ASP A 29 9.04 -10.10 14.81
CA ASP A 29 8.45 -11.26 15.49
C ASP A 29 6.93 -11.24 15.36
N MET A 30 6.36 -12.40 15.15
CA MET A 30 4.92 -12.59 15.01
C MET A 30 4.45 -13.65 16.01
N ASP A 31 3.34 -13.38 16.68
CA ASP A 31 2.71 -14.37 17.55
C ASP A 31 2.26 -15.59 16.75
N ALA A 32 2.59 -16.78 17.27
CA ALA A 32 2.29 -18.03 16.57
C ALA A 32 0.79 -18.24 16.35
N SER A 33 -0.05 -17.82 17.28
CA SER A 33 -1.51 -17.94 17.14
C SER A 33 -2.06 -17.04 16.05
N TYR A 34 -1.52 -15.82 15.92
CA TYR A 34 -1.87 -14.91 14.83
C TYR A 34 -1.49 -15.49 13.45
N TYR A 35 -0.28 -16.06 13.35
CA TYR A 35 0.16 -16.70 12.11
C TYR A 35 -0.73 -17.86 11.72
N LEU A 36 -1.00 -18.78 12.66
CA LEU A 36 -1.84 -19.96 12.41
C LEU A 36 -3.28 -19.58 12.07
N GLU A 37 -3.83 -18.57 12.75
CA GLU A 37 -5.17 -18.07 12.45
C GLU A 37 -5.23 -17.43 11.06
N THR A 38 -4.22 -16.67 10.66
CA THR A 38 -4.12 -16.10 9.32
C THR A 38 -4.11 -17.20 8.26
N ILE A 39 -3.27 -18.23 8.43
CA ILE A 39 -3.23 -19.36 7.49
C ILE A 39 -4.60 -20.03 7.39
N ARG A 40 -5.26 -20.29 8.51
CA ARG A 40 -6.57 -20.93 8.54
C ARG A 40 -7.64 -20.07 7.85
N VAL A 41 -7.79 -18.83 8.28
CA VAL A 41 -8.89 -17.94 7.84
C VAL A 41 -8.72 -17.52 6.39
N VAL A 42 -7.49 -17.18 5.98
CA VAL A 42 -7.23 -16.62 4.65
C VAL A 42 -7.01 -17.70 3.60
N PHE A 43 -6.18 -18.71 3.89
CA PHE A 43 -5.69 -19.66 2.88
C PHE A 43 -6.36 -21.03 2.90
N GLN A 44 -7.02 -21.41 4.00
CA GLN A 44 -7.74 -22.70 4.09
C GLN A 44 -9.25 -22.54 4.00
N GLU A 45 -9.81 -21.58 4.75
CA GLU A 45 -11.25 -21.37 4.82
C GLU A 45 -11.76 -20.34 3.81
N TYR A 46 -10.87 -19.47 3.31
CA TYR A 46 -11.22 -18.35 2.40
C TYR A 46 -12.36 -17.49 2.97
N SER A 47 -12.33 -17.26 4.28
CA SER A 47 -13.49 -16.77 5.05
C SER A 47 -13.99 -15.41 4.55
N LEU A 48 -13.09 -14.51 4.11
CA LEU A 48 -13.49 -13.19 3.57
C LEU A 48 -14.28 -13.33 2.27
N VAL A 49 -13.77 -14.14 1.33
CA VAL A 49 -14.41 -14.34 0.01
C VAL A 49 -15.73 -15.09 0.15
N ASN A 50 -15.79 -16.05 1.07
CA ASN A 50 -16.99 -16.82 1.36
C ASN A 50 -18.02 -16.05 2.21
N GLY A 51 -17.68 -14.85 2.72
CA GLY A 51 -18.55 -14.08 3.60
C GLY A 51 -18.83 -14.75 4.94
N THR A 52 -17.91 -15.58 5.42
CA THR A 52 -18.04 -16.35 6.67
C THR A 52 -17.09 -15.87 7.77
N TRP A 53 -16.33 -14.82 7.54
CA TRP A 53 -15.36 -14.32 8.51
C TRP A 53 -16.05 -13.55 9.63
N ASP A 54 -15.92 -14.08 10.86
CA ASP A 54 -16.37 -13.43 12.09
C ASP A 54 -15.17 -12.93 12.88
N VAL A 55 -15.27 -11.72 13.38
CA VAL A 55 -14.26 -11.07 14.25
C VAL A 55 -14.88 -10.69 15.59
N ARG A 56 -14.05 -10.55 16.63
CA ARG A 56 -14.54 -10.04 17.92
C ARG A 56 -14.61 -8.52 17.87
N GLY A 57 -15.81 -7.98 18.01
CA GLY A 57 -16.05 -6.56 18.19
C GLY A 57 -15.54 -6.05 19.54
N VAL A 58 -15.60 -4.73 19.72
CA VAL A 58 -15.12 -4.05 20.92
C VAL A 58 -15.82 -4.54 22.21
N ASN A 59 -17.07 -4.95 22.11
CA ASN A 59 -17.88 -5.52 23.20
C ASN A 59 -17.63 -7.02 23.43
N GLY A 60 -16.71 -7.65 22.69
CA GLY A 60 -16.41 -9.07 22.76
C GLY A 60 -17.39 -9.99 22.01
N ALA A 61 -18.48 -9.46 21.44
CA ALA A 61 -19.39 -10.22 20.61
C ALA A 61 -18.74 -10.55 19.26
N LEU A 62 -19.17 -11.67 18.65
CA LEU A 62 -18.77 -12.01 17.28
C LEU A 62 -19.58 -11.16 16.29
N GLU A 63 -18.87 -10.53 15.37
CA GLU A 63 -19.44 -9.69 14.34
C GLU A 63 -18.98 -10.17 12.96
N ARG A 64 -19.92 -10.34 12.01
CA ARG A 64 -19.60 -10.73 10.64
C ARG A 64 -18.92 -9.60 9.91
N VAL A 65 -17.76 -9.88 9.30
CA VAL A 65 -17.11 -8.94 8.35
C VAL A 65 -17.99 -8.81 7.11
N ARG A 66 -18.37 -7.57 6.77
CA ARG A 66 -19.32 -7.25 5.69
C ARG A 66 -18.76 -6.20 4.73
N PRO A 67 -17.86 -6.57 3.81
CA PRO A 67 -17.27 -5.62 2.85
C PRO A 67 -18.31 -4.93 1.95
N GLN A 68 -19.42 -5.59 1.70
CA GLN A 68 -20.55 -5.05 0.92
C GLN A 68 -21.21 -3.83 1.58
N ASP A 69 -21.02 -3.61 2.89
CA ASP A 69 -21.59 -2.47 3.60
C ASP A 69 -20.74 -1.20 3.43
N ILE A 70 -19.56 -1.30 2.79
CA ILE A 70 -18.74 -0.14 2.41
C ILE A 70 -19.43 0.57 1.25
N THR A 71 -19.95 1.78 1.47
CA THR A 71 -20.70 2.55 0.48
C THR A 71 -20.12 3.91 0.17
N SER A 72 -19.41 4.53 1.13
CA SER A 72 -18.93 5.91 1.04
C SER A 72 -17.45 6.04 0.63
N THR A 73 -16.67 4.99 0.76
CA THR A 73 -15.24 4.97 0.43
C THR A 73 -15.03 4.74 -1.06
N ALA A 74 -14.15 5.51 -1.68
CA ALA A 74 -13.67 5.19 -3.02
C ALA A 74 -12.62 4.08 -2.96
N LEU A 75 -12.65 3.14 -3.89
CA LEU A 75 -11.82 1.94 -3.89
C LEU A 75 -10.92 1.91 -5.13
N PHE A 76 -9.61 1.95 -4.91
CA PHE A 76 -8.62 1.78 -5.97
C PHE A 76 -7.67 0.64 -5.61
N SER A 77 -7.60 -0.37 -6.46
CA SER A 77 -6.66 -1.47 -6.34
C SER A 77 -5.60 -1.42 -7.44
N VAL A 78 -4.38 -1.83 -7.09
CA VAL A 78 -3.25 -1.87 -8.02
C VAL A 78 -2.57 -3.22 -7.90
N GLU A 79 -2.27 -3.84 -9.03
CA GLU A 79 -1.46 -5.06 -9.10
C GLU A 79 -0.40 -4.96 -10.19
N GLY A 80 0.64 -5.78 -10.09
CA GLY A 80 1.71 -5.84 -11.09
C GLY A 80 1.45 -6.96 -12.11
N GLU A 81 1.60 -6.67 -13.41
CA GLU A 81 1.44 -7.69 -14.46
C GLU A 81 2.38 -8.89 -14.29
N LEU A 82 3.57 -8.65 -13.72
CA LEU A 82 4.61 -9.67 -13.51
C LEU A 82 4.76 -10.01 -12.01
N ASP A 83 3.70 -9.79 -11.23
CA ASP A 83 3.69 -10.12 -9.81
C ASP A 83 3.55 -11.64 -9.64
N ASP A 84 4.58 -12.27 -9.09
CA ASP A 84 4.66 -13.71 -8.85
C ASP A 84 4.22 -14.11 -7.43
N ILE A 85 3.89 -13.14 -6.59
CA ILE A 85 3.38 -13.33 -5.23
C ILE A 85 1.85 -13.16 -5.20
N SER A 86 1.35 -12.07 -5.78
CA SER A 86 -0.08 -11.80 -5.94
C SER A 86 -0.40 -11.78 -7.43
N GLY A 87 -0.82 -12.92 -7.96
CA GLY A 87 -1.12 -13.07 -9.39
C GLY A 87 -2.21 -12.13 -9.87
N SER A 88 -2.21 -11.84 -11.18
CA SER A 88 -3.18 -10.96 -11.83
C SER A 88 -4.62 -11.38 -11.50
N GLY A 89 -5.46 -10.42 -11.15
CA GLY A 89 -6.85 -10.59 -10.76
C GLY A 89 -7.09 -10.84 -9.26
N GLN A 90 -6.08 -11.20 -8.48
CA GLN A 90 -6.26 -11.44 -7.04
C GLN A 90 -6.60 -10.15 -6.29
N THR A 91 -5.91 -9.06 -6.61
CA THR A 91 -6.20 -7.76 -6.00
C THR A 91 -7.46 -7.13 -6.57
N GLU A 92 -7.75 -7.36 -7.86
CA GLU A 92 -8.98 -6.91 -8.51
C GLU A 92 -10.23 -7.51 -7.86
N ALA A 93 -10.15 -8.73 -7.35
CA ALA A 93 -11.27 -9.45 -6.72
C ALA A 93 -11.94 -8.65 -5.58
N VAL A 94 -11.22 -7.72 -4.93
CA VAL A 94 -11.79 -6.83 -3.89
C VAL A 94 -13.00 -6.05 -4.39
N HIS A 95 -13.05 -5.72 -5.67
CA HIS A 95 -14.17 -4.95 -6.26
C HIS A 95 -15.49 -5.72 -6.27
N SER A 96 -15.45 -7.05 -6.32
CA SER A 96 -16.65 -7.89 -6.26
C SER A 96 -17.17 -8.05 -4.84
N ILE A 97 -16.30 -8.21 -3.85
CA ILE A 97 -16.72 -8.34 -2.45
C ILE A 97 -17.16 -7.00 -1.84
N CYS A 98 -16.59 -5.88 -2.26
CA CYS A 98 -17.02 -4.52 -1.88
C CYS A 98 -18.15 -4.03 -2.79
N SER A 99 -19.22 -4.82 -2.91
CA SER A 99 -20.31 -4.55 -3.86
C SER A 99 -21.11 -3.28 -3.56
N GLY A 100 -21.11 -2.78 -2.32
CA GLY A 100 -21.77 -1.53 -1.93
C GLY A 100 -21.09 -0.27 -2.45
N VAL A 101 -19.80 -0.35 -2.84
CA VAL A 101 -19.10 0.80 -3.43
C VAL A 101 -19.62 1.04 -4.84
N PRO A 102 -20.10 2.26 -5.20
CA PRO A 102 -20.55 2.56 -6.55
C PRO A 102 -19.45 2.37 -7.60
N ASN A 103 -19.78 1.85 -8.78
CA ASN A 103 -18.80 1.62 -9.85
C ASN A 103 -18.03 2.88 -10.25
N ALA A 104 -18.68 4.05 -10.22
CA ALA A 104 -18.03 5.34 -10.49
C ALA A 104 -16.93 5.71 -9.47
N ARG A 105 -16.88 5.04 -8.32
CA ARG A 105 -15.89 5.23 -7.26
C ARG A 105 -14.95 4.03 -7.12
N LYS A 106 -14.96 3.11 -8.07
CA LYS A 106 -14.07 1.96 -8.17
C LYS A 106 -13.07 2.17 -9.30
N LYS A 107 -11.82 1.79 -9.07
CA LYS A 107 -10.78 1.74 -10.09
C LYS A 107 -9.83 0.58 -9.82
N HIS A 108 -9.45 -0.11 -10.90
CA HIS A 108 -8.39 -1.11 -10.88
C HIS A 108 -7.30 -0.71 -11.88
N LEU A 109 -6.04 -0.99 -11.54
CA LEU A 109 -4.88 -0.78 -12.40
C LEU A 109 -3.95 -1.98 -12.34
N GLU A 110 -3.79 -2.66 -13.47
CA GLU A 110 -2.69 -3.59 -13.68
C GLU A 110 -1.48 -2.83 -14.25
N ALA A 111 -0.42 -2.70 -13.44
CA ALA A 111 0.79 -1.97 -13.83
C ALA A 111 1.68 -2.81 -14.75
N LYS A 112 1.71 -2.48 -16.03
CA LYS A 112 2.44 -3.23 -17.07
C LYS A 112 3.93 -3.33 -16.78
N GLY A 113 4.45 -4.56 -16.86
CA GLY A 113 5.86 -4.92 -16.63
C GLY A 113 6.32 -4.69 -15.18
N ALA A 114 5.44 -4.43 -14.22
CA ALA A 114 5.78 -4.33 -12.81
C ALA A 114 5.66 -5.70 -12.14
N GLY A 115 6.66 -6.08 -11.34
CA GLY A 115 6.57 -7.14 -10.35
C GLY A 115 6.07 -6.60 -9.01
N HIS A 116 6.02 -7.45 -7.99
CA HIS A 116 5.46 -7.17 -6.67
C HIS A 116 5.94 -5.83 -6.06
N TYR A 117 7.24 -5.59 -6.03
CA TYR A 117 7.82 -4.34 -5.51
C TYR A 117 7.76 -3.17 -6.48
N GLY A 118 7.61 -3.45 -7.77
CA GLY A 118 7.58 -2.44 -8.83
C GLY A 118 6.38 -1.51 -8.79
N ILE A 119 5.30 -1.91 -8.10
CA ILE A 119 4.10 -1.09 -7.89
C ILE A 119 4.24 -0.09 -6.73
N PHE A 120 5.30 -0.18 -5.92
CA PHE A 120 5.52 0.71 -4.77
C PHE A 120 6.73 1.64 -4.94
N SER A 121 7.68 1.31 -5.82
CA SER A 121 8.93 2.04 -5.95
C SER A 121 9.52 2.02 -7.37
N GLY A 122 10.56 2.84 -7.58
CA GLY A 122 11.30 2.89 -8.83
C GLY A 122 10.56 3.61 -9.95
N ARG A 123 10.97 3.33 -11.20
CA ARG A 123 10.47 4.04 -12.37
C ARG A 123 8.99 3.77 -12.64
N ARG A 124 8.54 2.50 -12.55
CA ARG A 124 7.14 2.15 -12.81
C ARG A 124 6.17 2.77 -11.82
N TRP A 125 6.55 2.82 -10.55
CA TRP A 125 5.80 3.58 -9.57
C TRP A 125 5.65 5.05 -9.99
N ARG A 126 6.76 5.74 -10.31
CA ARG A 126 6.74 7.17 -10.64
C ARG A 126 5.98 7.48 -11.93
N ASP A 127 6.15 6.63 -12.95
CA ASP A 127 5.68 6.94 -14.31
C ASP A 127 4.28 6.39 -14.58
N ILE A 128 3.85 5.32 -13.87
CA ILE A 128 2.58 4.62 -14.13
C ILE A 128 1.65 4.72 -12.91
N VAL A 129 2.09 4.20 -11.76
CA VAL A 129 1.18 3.99 -10.62
C VAL A 129 0.89 5.30 -9.90
N TYR A 130 1.90 6.07 -9.55
CA TYR A 130 1.74 7.32 -8.79
C TYR A 130 0.81 8.34 -9.46
N PRO A 131 0.90 8.62 -10.77
CA PRO A 131 -0.02 9.54 -11.45
C PRO A 131 -1.48 9.10 -11.33
N GLU A 132 -1.74 7.79 -11.46
CA GLU A 132 -3.07 7.21 -11.36
C GLU A 132 -3.63 7.29 -9.94
N VAL A 133 -2.81 6.96 -8.93
CA VAL A 133 -3.16 7.10 -7.51
C VAL A 133 -3.47 8.55 -7.17
N LYS A 134 -2.60 9.48 -7.59
CA LYS A 134 -2.79 10.91 -7.37
C LYS A 134 -4.08 11.41 -8.00
N SER A 135 -4.32 11.06 -9.25
CA SER A 135 -5.55 11.43 -9.97
C SER A 135 -6.79 10.90 -9.27
N PHE A 136 -6.77 9.63 -8.86
CA PHE A 136 -7.88 9.01 -8.17
C PHE A 136 -8.19 9.68 -6.82
N ILE A 137 -7.16 10.00 -6.04
CA ILE A 137 -7.31 10.72 -4.76
C ILE A 137 -7.94 12.09 -5.00
N LEU A 138 -7.43 12.86 -5.95
CA LEU A 138 -7.95 14.20 -6.24
C LEU A 138 -9.40 14.18 -6.74
N THR A 139 -9.75 13.19 -7.56
CA THR A 139 -11.12 13.02 -8.08
C THR A 139 -12.12 12.64 -7.00
N ASN A 140 -11.68 11.86 -6.00
CA ASN A 140 -12.55 11.35 -4.94
C ASN A 140 -12.41 12.11 -3.62
N ALA A 141 -11.49 13.07 -3.53
CA ALA A 141 -11.39 13.93 -2.36
C ALA A 141 -12.72 14.66 -2.17
N LEU A 142 -13.29 14.57 -0.98
CA LEU A 142 -14.43 15.41 -0.63
C LEU A 142 -13.92 16.86 -0.71
N VAL A 143 -14.51 17.65 -1.59
CA VAL A 143 -14.30 19.10 -1.63
C VAL A 143 -14.90 19.65 -0.33
N GLN A 144 -14.12 19.70 0.72
CA GLN A 144 -14.45 20.51 1.88
C GLN A 144 -14.43 21.97 1.40
N PRO A 145 -15.49 22.77 1.63
CA PRO A 145 -15.39 24.19 1.39
C PRO A 145 -14.18 24.70 2.16
N SER A 146 -13.27 25.34 1.48
CA SER A 146 -11.96 25.76 1.94
C SER A 146 -11.98 26.32 3.35
N ALA A 147 -11.64 25.52 4.35
CA ALA A 147 -11.11 26.05 5.58
C ALA A 147 -9.78 26.70 5.20
N GLN A 148 -9.74 28.03 5.19
CA GLN A 148 -8.52 28.79 4.96
C GLN A 148 -7.45 28.24 5.91
N VAL A 149 -6.41 27.62 5.34
CA VAL A 149 -5.23 27.25 6.10
C VAL A 149 -4.68 28.58 6.66
N PRO A 150 -4.64 28.76 7.99
CA PRO A 150 -4.06 30.00 8.54
C PRO A 150 -2.63 30.08 8.07
N ALA A 151 -2.27 31.18 7.44
CA ALA A 151 -0.92 31.46 6.98
C ALA A 151 0.04 31.26 8.14
N VAL A 152 0.97 30.32 8.00
CA VAL A 152 2.06 30.15 8.97
C VAL A 152 2.86 31.46 8.98
N ALA A 153 2.72 32.20 10.10
CA ALA A 153 3.47 33.42 10.31
C ALA A 153 4.97 33.09 10.33
N THR A 154 5.67 33.47 9.29
CA THR A 154 7.13 33.37 9.20
C THR A 154 7.73 34.36 10.23
N LYS A 155 8.37 33.80 11.26
CA LYS A 155 9.10 34.57 12.28
C LYS A 155 10.22 35.36 11.59
N PRO A 156 10.33 36.68 11.79
CA PRO A 156 11.41 37.45 11.17
C PRO A 156 12.77 37.02 11.71
N ALA A 157 13.73 36.81 10.82
CA ALA A 157 15.09 36.45 11.16
C ALA A 157 15.72 37.54 12.06
N SER A 158 16.19 37.17 13.23
CA SER A 158 16.91 38.04 14.14
C SER A 158 18.25 38.44 13.53
N LYS A 159 18.49 39.76 13.31
CA LYS A 159 19.77 40.30 12.90
C LYS A 159 20.78 40.07 14.04
N LYS A 160 21.81 39.28 13.79
CA LYS A 160 22.99 39.19 14.63
C LYS A 160 23.70 40.55 14.62
N ALA A 161 23.73 41.22 15.76
CA ALA A 161 24.55 42.41 15.97
C ALA A 161 26.03 42.07 15.85
N ALA A 162 26.73 42.73 14.96
CA ALA A 162 28.18 42.69 14.86
C ALA A 162 28.78 43.38 16.06
N ARG A 163 29.55 42.68 16.88
CA ARG A 163 30.37 43.24 17.95
C ARG A 163 31.71 43.63 17.31
N LYS A 164 31.96 44.97 17.25
CA LYS A 164 33.29 45.53 17.03
C LYS A 164 34.02 45.55 18.37
N ALA A 165 35.23 45.11 18.40
CA ALA A 165 36.38 45.61 19.15
C ALA A 165 37.62 45.10 18.44
#